data_b0137bd811453561f234e0c3f0b83e91
#
_entry.id   b0137bd811453561f234e0c3f0b83e91
#
_cell.length_a   1.000
_cell.length_b   1.000
_cell.length_c   1.000
_cell.angle_alpha   90.00
_cell.angle_beta   90.00
_cell.angle_gamma   90.00
#
_symmetry.space_group_name_H-M   'P 1'
#
loop_
_entity.id
_entity.type
_entity.pdbx_description
1 polymer ?
#
loop_
_entity_poly.entity_id
_entity_poly.type
_entity_poly.pdbx_seq_one_letter_code
_entity_poly.pdbx_strand_id
1 'polypeptide(L)'
;MAKASTTTTINPAEAAHFGKLAADWWDPTGSSAMLHKLNPVRLRFIRAAIDAHWPGHKGSFRPLIGRSALDVGCGAGLLCEPLARLGADVTGVDAAPENVAAAQHHAEGSGLAIAYRCADVAAMDGQFDLVTSMEVIEHVTDPAAFIAALADRLAPSGLMILSTPNRTGKSKLAMITVAEGLGAIPKGTHDWDKFLTPDELTPLLEAAGLRIGMVRGIAFSASGGLHLSDDLSLNYILTATPA
;
A
#
# COMPACT_ATOMS: atom_id res chain seq x y z
N MET A 1 -6.88 -33.23 -5.17
CA MET A 1 -7.57 -31.97 -5.44
C MET A 1 -6.65 -31.12 -6.30
N ALA A 2 -7.04 -30.77 -7.53
CA ALA A 2 -6.26 -29.93 -8.41
C ALA A 2 -6.17 -28.52 -7.79
N LYS A 3 -4.95 -27.99 -7.56
CA LYS A 3 -4.75 -26.56 -7.26
C LYS A 3 -5.40 -25.77 -8.38
N ALA A 4 -6.40 -24.95 -8.05
CA ALA A 4 -6.89 -23.97 -9.00
C ALA A 4 -5.71 -23.16 -9.50
N SER A 5 -5.58 -23.00 -10.81
CA SER A 5 -4.58 -22.11 -11.42
C SER A 5 -4.91 -20.70 -10.93
N THR A 6 -4.14 -20.21 -9.98
CA THR A 6 -4.26 -18.82 -9.54
C THR A 6 -3.80 -17.94 -10.69
N THR A 7 -4.74 -17.22 -11.30
CA THR A 7 -4.44 -16.24 -12.33
C THR A 7 -3.63 -15.12 -11.68
N THR A 8 -2.45 -14.81 -12.20
CA THR A 8 -1.62 -13.71 -11.68
C THR A 8 -2.34 -12.37 -11.81
N THR A 9 -2.29 -11.55 -10.78
CA THR A 9 -2.81 -10.17 -10.79
C THR A 9 -1.76 -9.15 -11.23
N ILE A 10 -0.50 -9.59 -11.36
CA ILE A 10 0.63 -8.75 -11.76
C ILE A 10 0.48 -8.31 -13.22
N ASN A 11 0.68 -7.00 -13.45
CA ASN A 11 0.92 -6.45 -14.78
C ASN A 11 2.44 -6.39 -15.02
N PRO A 12 3.01 -7.19 -15.95
CA PRO A 12 4.47 -7.23 -16.16
C PRO A 12 5.07 -5.89 -16.63
N ALA A 13 4.30 -5.08 -17.36
CA ALA A 13 4.78 -3.77 -17.82
C ALA A 13 4.90 -2.77 -16.67
N GLU A 14 3.94 -2.78 -15.74
CA GLU A 14 3.98 -1.97 -14.52
C GLU A 14 5.16 -2.42 -13.61
N ALA A 15 5.31 -3.72 -13.38
CA ALA A 15 6.44 -4.24 -12.60
C ALA A 15 7.79 -3.80 -13.18
N ALA A 16 7.97 -3.90 -14.51
CA ALA A 16 9.18 -3.44 -15.18
C ALA A 16 9.36 -1.91 -15.14
N HIS A 17 8.27 -1.14 -15.12
CA HIS A 17 8.34 0.32 -14.97
C HIS A 17 8.85 0.70 -13.58
N PHE A 18 8.25 0.16 -12.52
CA PHE A 18 8.66 0.45 -11.14
C PHE A 18 10.03 -0.11 -10.80
N GLY A 19 10.42 -1.26 -11.36
CA GLY A 19 11.76 -1.82 -11.18
C GLY A 19 12.88 -0.89 -11.65
N LYS A 20 12.66 -0.11 -12.72
CA LYS A 20 13.64 0.89 -13.20
C LYS A 20 13.86 2.06 -12.23
N LEU A 21 12.93 2.30 -11.32
CA LEU A 21 13.01 3.37 -10.32
C LEU A 21 13.68 2.89 -9.01
N ALA A 22 14.02 1.60 -8.90
CA ALA A 22 14.48 0.98 -7.64
C ALA A 22 15.74 1.65 -7.06
N ALA A 23 16.62 2.18 -7.90
CA ALA A 23 17.93 2.68 -7.49
C ALA A 23 17.86 3.93 -6.58
N ASP A 24 16.85 4.76 -6.73
CA ASP A 24 16.70 6.04 -6.02
C ASP A 24 15.44 6.15 -5.14
N TRP A 25 14.78 5.01 -4.85
CA TRP A 25 13.59 5.01 -3.99
C TRP A 25 13.82 5.59 -2.60
N TRP A 26 15.03 5.44 -2.06
CA TRP A 26 15.39 5.97 -0.75
C TRP A 26 15.97 7.39 -0.80
N ASP A 27 16.15 7.95 -1.99
CA ASP A 27 16.50 9.38 -2.14
C ASP A 27 15.22 10.23 -1.99
N PRO A 28 15.09 11.06 -0.92
CA PRO A 28 13.92 11.90 -0.71
C PRO A 28 13.75 13.00 -1.76
N THR A 29 14.74 13.18 -2.64
CA THR A 29 14.72 14.12 -3.76
C THR A 29 14.66 13.44 -5.13
N GLY A 30 14.72 12.12 -5.16
CA GLY A 30 14.68 11.28 -6.35
C GLY A 30 13.30 11.10 -6.97
N SER A 31 13.16 10.09 -7.82
CA SER A 31 11.92 9.75 -8.53
C SER A 31 10.75 9.41 -7.59
N SER A 32 11.05 8.94 -6.38
CA SER A 32 10.10 8.57 -5.34
C SER A 32 9.87 9.64 -4.27
N ALA A 33 10.31 10.88 -4.50
CA ALA A 33 10.20 12.01 -3.56
C ALA A 33 8.76 12.22 -3.04
N MET A 34 7.74 11.94 -3.88
CA MET A 34 6.34 12.07 -3.48
C MET A 34 5.96 11.00 -2.43
N LEU A 35 6.50 9.77 -2.52
CA LEU A 35 6.24 8.73 -1.52
C LEU A 35 6.81 9.11 -0.16
N HIS A 36 7.99 9.74 -0.11
CA HIS A 36 8.57 10.26 1.13
C HIS A 36 7.70 11.35 1.79
N LYS A 37 6.97 12.15 0.99
CA LYS A 37 6.01 13.14 1.50
C LYS A 37 4.68 12.51 1.92
N LEU A 38 4.24 11.45 1.25
CA LEU A 38 2.99 10.72 1.57
C LEU A 38 3.12 9.84 2.80
N ASN A 39 4.25 9.16 2.99
CA ASN A 39 4.42 8.18 4.07
C ASN A 39 4.15 8.72 5.48
N PRO A 40 4.59 9.93 5.87
CA PRO A 40 4.25 10.47 7.19
C PRO A 40 2.74 10.65 7.41
N VAL A 41 1.97 10.95 6.34
CA VAL A 41 0.51 11.08 6.39
C VAL A 41 -0.14 9.70 6.52
N ARG A 42 0.30 8.73 5.71
CA ARG A 42 -0.15 7.34 5.76
C ARG A 42 0.13 6.71 7.14
N LEU A 43 1.34 6.90 7.66
CA LEU A 43 1.73 6.37 8.98
C LEU A 43 0.89 6.93 10.12
N ARG A 44 0.45 8.20 10.06
CA ARG A 44 -0.52 8.74 11.03
C ARG A 44 -1.86 8.00 10.98
N PHE A 45 -2.39 7.73 9.77
CA PHE A 45 -3.62 6.96 9.61
C PHE A 45 -3.43 5.51 10.08
N ILE A 46 -2.37 4.84 9.63
CA ILE A 46 -2.03 3.45 9.99
C ILE A 46 -1.92 3.33 11.51
N ARG A 47 -1.21 4.26 12.17
CA ARG A 47 -1.10 4.27 13.62
C ARG A 47 -2.45 4.42 14.32
N ALA A 48 -3.29 5.34 13.87
CA ALA A 48 -4.62 5.52 14.43
C ALA A 48 -5.50 4.27 14.24
N ALA A 49 -5.40 3.63 13.07
CA ALA A 49 -6.12 2.39 12.77
C ALA A 49 -5.66 1.22 13.66
N ILE A 50 -4.35 1.06 13.86
CA ILE A 50 -3.76 0.07 14.76
C ILE A 50 -4.23 0.29 16.20
N ASP A 51 -4.16 1.52 16.70
CA ASP A 51 -4.58 1.87 18.06
C ASP A 51 -6.09 1.68 18.29
N ALA A 52 -6.91 1.83 17.24
CA ALA A 52 -8.35 1.58 17.30
C ALA A 52 -8.69 0.08 17.26
N HIS A 53 -7.98 -0.66 16.41
CA HIS A 53 -8.24 -2.09 16.21
C HIS A 53 -7.69 -2.96 17.36
N TRP A 54 -6.52 -2.60 17.90
CA TRP A 54 -5.87 -3.28 19.03
C TRP A 54 -5.66 -2.35 20.23
N PRO A 55 -6.73 -1.96 20.95
CA PRO A 55 -6.68 -0.93 21.98
C PRO A 55 -5.79 -1.28 23.17
N GLY A 56 -5.50 -2.57 23.41
CA GLY A 56 -4.60 -3.03 24.48
C GLY A 56 -3.15 -2.57 24.33
N HIS A 57 -2.74 -2.11 23.16
CA HIS A 57 -1.39 -1.59 22.87
C HIS A 57 -1.39 -0.09 22.55
N LYS A 58 -2.52 0.60 22.74
CA LYS A 58 -2.65 2.03 22.49
C LYS A 58 -1.63 2.82 23.31
N GLY A 59 -0.92 3.74 22.64
CA GLY A 59 0.13 4.55 23.26
C GLY A 59 1.50 3.86 23.37
N SER A 60 1.61 2.57 23.05
CA SER A 60 2.91 1.89 22.96
C SER A 60 3.74 2.44 21.80
N PHE A 61 5.06 2.52 21.96
CA PHE A 61 5.99 2.76 20.84
C PHE A 61 6.07 1.56 19.87
N ARG A 62 5.68 0.37 20.32
CA ARG A 62 5.69 -0.86 19.55
C ARG A 62 4.32 -1.56 19.63
N PRO A 63 3.25 -0.96 19.03
CA PRO A 63 1.88 -1.48 19.12
C PRO A 63 1.67 -2.79 18.39
N LEU A 64 2.57 -3.16 17.48
CA LEU A 64 2.52 -4.40 16.68
C LEU A 64 3.41 -5.52 17.22
N ILE A 65 3.93 -5.41 18.44
CA ILE A 65 4.73 -6.49 19.01
C ILE A 65 3.95 -7.81 19.07
N GLY A 66 4.57 -8.89 18.58
CA GLY A 66 3.94 -10.22 18.49
C GLY A 66 2.90 -10.35 17.37
N ARG A 67 2.81 -9.40 16.43
CA ARG A 67 1.93 -9.44 15.26
C ARG A 67 2.72 -9.57 13.97
N SER A 68 2.14 -10.31 13.02
CA SER A 68 2.66 -10.42 11.66
C SER A 68 2.04 -9.34 10.76
N ALA A 69 2.85 -8.80 9.84
CA ALA A 69 2.39 -7.84 8.84
C ALA A 69 2.85 -8.25 7.43
N LEU A 70 1.95 -8.14 6.47
CA LEU A 70 2.23 -8.28 5.04
C LEU A 70 2.03 -6.93 4.35
N ASP A 71 3.06 -6.45 3.67
CA ASP A 71 2.98 -5.25 2.82
C ASP A 71 3.06 -5.67 1.34
N VAL A 72 1.96 -5.47 0.60
CA VAL A 72 1.81 -5.93 -0.79
C VAL A 72 2.02 -4.77 -1.74
N GLY A 73 2.94 -4.94 -2.70
CA GLY A 73 3.50 -3.86 -3.51
C GLY A 73 4.43 -3.01 -2.67
N CYS A 74 5.30 -3.65 -1.88
CA CYS A 74 6.13 -2.98 -0.88
C CYS A 74 7.19 -2.05 -1.48
N GLY A 75 7.43 -2.12 -2.81
CA GLY A 75 8.49 -1.37 -3.46
C GLY A 75 9.84 -1.63 -2.80
N ALA A 76 10.60 -0.58 -2.56
CA ALA A 76 11.87 -0.65 -1.84
C ALA A 76 11.73 -0.64 -0.29
N GLY A 77 10.55 -0.94 0.25
CA GLY A 77 10.37 -1.15 1.69
C GLY A 77 10.09 0.09 2.53
N LEU A 78 9.70 1.20 1.90
CA LEU A 78 9.43 2.48 2.57
C LEU A 78 8.33 2.39 3.66
N LEU A 79 7.39 1.45 3.55
CA LEU A 79 6.39 1.18 4.58
C LEU A 79 6.79 0.01 5.49
N CYS A 80 7.45 -1.02 4.95
CA CYS A 80 7.87 -2.20 5.72
C CYS A 80 8.75 -1.83 6.92
N GLU A 81 9.72 -0.92 6.74
CA GLU A 81 10.62 -0.52 7.84
C GLU A 81 9.89 0.19 8.99
N PRO A 82 9.03 1.19 8.76
CA PRO A 82 8.19 1.74 9.82
C PRO A 82 7.33 0.69 10.53
N LEU A 83 6.74 -0.28 9.82
CA LEU A 83 5.96 -1.35 10.44
C LEU A 83 6.83 -2.25 11.33
N ALA A 84 8.05 -2.59 10.89
CA ALA A 84 9.02 -3.33 11.71
C ALA A 84 9.44 -2.55 12.96
N ARG A 85 9.66 -1.22 12.84
CA ARG A 85 9.94 -0.35 13.99
C ARG A 85 8.75 -0.25 14.95
N LEU A 86 7.52 -0.36 14.47
CA LEU A 86 6.32 -0.48 15.30
C LEU A 86 6.19 -1.87 15.97
N GLY A 87 7.08 -2.80 15.67
CA GLY A 87 7.21 -4.09 16.34
C GLY A 87 6.64 -5.28 15.61
N ALA A 88 6.15 -5.12 14.37
CA ALA A 88 5.65 -6.22 13.57
C ALA A 88 6.77 -7.16 13.08
N ASP A 89 6.43 -8.44 12.92
CA ASP A 89 7.16 -9.37 12.06
C ASP A 89 6.69 -9.15 10.61
N VAL A 90 7.54 -8.51 9.79
CA VAL A 90 7.14 -7.96 8.51
C VAL A 90 7.59 -8.85 7.36
N THR A 91 6.66 -9.14 6.46
CA THR A 91 6.92 -9.66 5.13
C THR A 91 6.53 -8.59 4.09
N GLY A 92 7.46 -8.18 3.25
CA GLY A 92 7.20 -7.33 2.09
C GLY A 92 7.17 -8.16 0.82
N VAL A 93 6.19 -7.93 -0.05
CA VAL A 93 6.10 -8.60 -1.35
C VAL A 93 5.93 -7.57 -2.46
N ASP A 94 6.73 -7.73 -3.53
CA ASP A 94 6.65 -6.88 -4.72
C ASP A 94 6.85 -7.74 -5.99
N ALA A 95 6.28 -7.29 -7.10
CA ALA A 95 6.38 -7.96 -8.39
C ALA A 95 7.74 -7.73 -9.09
N ALA A 96 8.43 -6.62 -8.77
CA ALA A 96 9.70 -6.24 -9.37
C ALA A 96 10.86 -6.74 -8.51
N PRO A 97 11.73 -7.62 -9.03
CA PRO A 97 12.89 -8.14 -8.29
C PRO A 97 13.89 -7.03 -7.90
N GLU A 98 14.00 -5.97 -8.69
CA GLU A 98 14.85 -4.81 -8.42
C GLU A 98 14.39 -4.06 -7.16
N ASN A 99 13.08 -3.91 -6.98
CA ASN A 99 12.49 -3.30 -5.79
C ASN A 99 12.80 -4.13 -4.55
N VAL A 100 12.61 -5.45 -4.64
CA VAL A 100 12.91 -6.39 -3.56
C VAL A 100 14.40 -6.34 -3.17
N ALA A 101 15.29 -6.30 -4.15
CA ALA A 101 16.74 -6.19 -3.89
C ALA A 101 17.11 -4.88 -3.20
N ALA A 102 16.50 -3.75 -3.63
CA ALA A 102 16.71 -2.45 -2.99
C ALA A 102 16.18 -2.43 -1.55
N ALA A 103 14.99 -3.04 -1.31
CA ALA A 103 14.39 -3.16 0.01
C ALA A 103 15.26 -3.98 0.97
N GLN A 104 15.76 -5.14 0.52
CA GLN A 104 16.66 -6.00 1.30
C GLN A 104 17.93 -5.26 1.70
N HIS A 105 18.59 -4.63 0.72
CA HIS A 105 19.83 -3.89 0.95
C HIS A 105 19.66 -2.76 1.99
N HIS A 106 18.56 -2.00 1.88
CA HIS A 106 18.31 -0.89 2.80
C HIS A 106 17.97 -1.39 4.22
N ALA A 107 17.15 -2.43 4.34
CA ALA A 107 16.78 -3.01 5.64
C ALA A 107 18.00 -3.59 6.37
N GLU A 108 18.90 -4.28 5.66
CA GLU A 108 20.16 -4.77 6.22
C GLU A 108 21.01 -3.62 6.77
N GLY A 109 21.16 -2.52 6.00
CA GLY A 109 21.86 -1.31 6.43
C GLY A 109 21.21 -0.63 7.64
N SER A 110 19.90 -0.78 7.80
CA SER A 110 19.11 -0.26 8.94
C SER A 110 19.04 -1.20 10.14
N GLY A 111 19.61 -2.41 10.05
CA GLY A 111 19.59 -3.43 11.12
C GLY A 111 18.17 -3.99 11.38
N LEU A 112 17.29 -3.98 10.39
CA LEU A 112 15.92 -4.48 10.49
C LEU A 112 15.81 -5.89 9.88
N ALA A 113 15.20 -6.80 10.62
CA ALA A 113 14.85 -8.14 10.15
C ALA A 113 13.47 -8.08 9.46
N ILE A 114 13.47 -7.99 8.12
CA ILE A 114 12.27 -7.98 7.30
C ILE A 114 12.42 -9.04 6.21
N ALA A 115 11.40 -9.87 6.01
CA ALA A 115 11.38 -10.86 4.93
C ALA A 115 10.84 -10.21 3.65
N TYR A 116 11.67 -10.09 2.59
CA TYR A 116 11.23 -9.59 1.30
C TYR A 116 11.14 -10.72 0.27
N ARG A 117 10.11 -10.71 -0.57
CA ARG A 117 9.85 -11.72 -1.59
C ARG A 117 9.40 -11.09 -2.91
N CYS A 118 10.00 -11.55 -4.00
CA CYS A 118 9.51 -11.24 -5.35
C CYS A 118 8.43 -12.26 -5.70
N ALA A 119 7.15 -11.89 -5.60
CA ALA A 119 6.03 -12.79 -5.80
C ALA A 119 4.72 -12.03 -6.07
N ASP A 120 3.72 -12.73 -6.61
CA ASP A 120 2.31 -12.32 -6.55
C ASP A 120 1.74 -12.65 -5.16
N VAL A 121 0.90 -11.77 -4.61
CA VAL A 121 0.21 -12.02 -3.33
C VAL A 121 -0.63 -13.30 -3.36
N ALA A 122 -1.19 -13.67 -4.51
CA ALA A 122 -1.93 -14.92 -4.69
C ALA A 122 -1.07 -16.18 -4.49
N ALA A 123 0.26 -16.06 -4.68
CA ALA A 123 1.21 -17.15 -4.47
C ALA A 123 1.78 -17.19 -3.05
N MET A 124 1.42 -16.24 -2.19
CA MET A 124 1.85 -16.23 -0.79
C MET A 124 1.07 -17.24 0.04
N ASP A 125 1.73 -17.83 1.02
CA ASP A 125 1.10 -18.71 2.01
C ASP A 125 0.93 -17.99 3.36
N GLY A 126 0.03 -18.52 4.19
CA GLY A 126 -0.21 -18.01 5.54
C GLY A 126 -1.20 -16.86 5.60
N GLN A 127 -1.48 -16.42 6.82
CA GLN A 127 -2.33 -15.27 7.12
C GLN A 127 -1.57 -14.33 8.05
N PHE A 128 -1.89 -13.04 7.97
CA PHE A 128 -1.22 -11.96 8.67
C PHE A 128 -2.21 -11.14 9.49
N ASP A 129 -1.77 -10.66 10.65
CA ASP A 129 -2.58 -9.79 11.50
C ASP A 129 -2.84 -8.44 10.83
N LEU A 130 -1.84 -7.89 10.14
CA LEU A 130 -1.95 -6.66 9.37
C LEU A 130 -1.61 -6.92 7.90
N VAL A 131 -2.49 -6.50 6.99
CA VAL A 131 -2.23 -6.50 5.54
C VAL A 131 -2.29 -5.07 5.05
N THR A 132 -1.23 -4.59 4.41
CA THR A 132 -1.16 -3.25 3.82
C THR A 132 -0.93 -3.33 2.32
N SER A 133 -1.56 -2.42 1.55
CA SER A 133 -1.26 -2.23 0.12
C SER A 133 -1.54 -0.78 -0.25
N MET A 134 -0.47 -0.05 -0.63
CA MET A 134 -0.50 1.39 -0.84
C MET A 134 -0.19 1.74 -2.28
N GLU A 135 -1.16 2.30 -3.01
CA GLU A 135 -1.03 2.69 -4.44
C GLU A 135 -0.64 1.50 -5.33
N VAL A 136 -1.37 0.40 -5.23
CA VAL A 136 -1.10 -0.83 -5.99
C VAL A 136 -2.30 -1.27 -6.83
N ILE A 137 -3.52 -1.17 -6.27
CA ILE A 137 -4.72 -1.73 -6.90
C ILE A 137 -5.01 -1.13 -8.29
N GLU A 138 -4.61 0.10 -8.54
CA GLU A 138 -4.72 0.78 -9.84
C GLU A 138 -3.75 0.23 -10.90
N HIS A 139 -2.75 -0.55 -10.50
CA HIS A 139 -1.71 -1.12 -11.36
C HIS A 139 -1.92 -2.61 -11.68
N VAL A 140 -2.86 -3.26 -11.01
CA VAL A 140 -3.13 -4.69 -11.24
C VAL A 140 -4.02 -4.94 -12.46
N THR A 141 -3.96 -6.15 -12.99
CA THR A 141 -4.76 -6.54 -14.15
C THR A 141 -6.22 -6.84 -13.79
N ASP A 142 -6.47 -7.32 -12.58
CA ASP A 142 -7.79 -7.69 -12.06
C ASP A 142 -7.91 -7.25 -10.59
N PRO A 143 -8.54 -6.09 -10.33
CA PRO A 143 -8.77 -5.59 -8.97
C PRO A 143 -9.58 -6.53 -8.08
N ALA A 144 -10.56 -7.25 -8.63
CA ALA A 144 -11.39 -8.17 -7.85
C ALA A 144 -10.58 -9.38 -7.37
N ALA A 145 -9.80 -9.99 -8.27
CA ALA A 145 -8.89 -11.09 -7.92
C ALA A 145 -7.80 -10.63 -6.93
N PHE A 146 -7.29 -9.41 -7.08
CA PHE A 146 -6.31 -8.83 -6.16
C PHE A 146 -6.87 -8.65 -4.75
N ILE A 147 -8.07 -8.07 -4.61
CA ILE A 147 -8.73 -7.91 -3.31
C ILE A 147 -9.02 -9.27 -2.67
N ALA A 148 -9.49 -10.25 -3.43
CA ALA A 148 -9.70 -11.60 -2.93
C ALA A 148 -8.39 -12.23 -2.41
N ALA A 149 -7.28 -12.07 -3.15
CA ALA A 149 -5.98 -12.56 -2.72
C ALA A 149 -5.47 -11.86 -1.45
N LEU A 150 -5.70 -10.55 -1.29
CA LEU A 150 -5.41 -9.82 -0.04
C LEU A 150 -6.26 -10.34 1.13
N ALA A 151 -7.57 -10.57 0.89
CA ALA A 151 -8.49 -11.10 1.91
C ALA A 151 -8.09 -12.50 2.39
N ASP A 152 -7.62 -13.37 1.47
CA ASP A 152 -7.11 -14.72 1.81
C ASP A 152 -5.87 -14.67 2.71
N ARG A 153 -5.10 -13.58 2.66
CA ARG A 153 -3.91 -13.36 3.50
C ARG A 153 -4.23 -12.69 4.82
N LEU A 154 -5.45 -12.19 5.01
CA LEU A 154 -5.86 -11.54 6.25
C LEU A 154 -6.29 -12.58 7.29
N ALA A 155 -5.76 -12.50 8.51
CA ALA A 155 -6.18 -13.34 9.63
C ALA A 155 -7.63 -13.03 10.03
N PRO A 156 -8.37 -13.97 10.64
CA PRO A 156 -9.78 -13.76 11.03
C PRO A 156 -10.04 -12.54 11.93
N SER A 157 -9.05 -12.12 12.71
CA SER A 157 -9.09 -10.90 13.54
C SER A 157 -8.12 -9.82 13.03
N GLY A 158 -7.75 -9.90 11.76
CA GLY A 158 -6.76 -9.02 11.15
C GLY A 158 -7.33 -7.67 10.73
N LEU A 159 -6.43 -6.76 10.45
CA LEU A 159 -6.69 -5.43 9.92
C LEU A 159 -6.07 -5.28 8.54
N MET A 160 -6.87 -4.90 7.55
CA MET A 160 -6.38 -4.51 6.22
C MET A 160 -6.37 -3.00 6.10
N ILE A 161 -5.34 -2.43 5.47
CA ILE A 161 -5.25 -1.00 5.17
C ILE A 161 -4.85 -0.84 3.70
N LEU A 162 -5.68 -0.12 2.94
CA LEU A 162 -5.49 0.13 1.51
C LEU A 162 -5.48 1.63 1.23
N SER A 163 -4.66 2.07 0.25
CA SER A 163 -4.78 3.39 -0.35
C SER A 163 -4.71 3.32 -1.87
N THR A 164 -5.39 4.25 -2.54
CA THR A 164 -5.38 4.40 -3.99
C THR A 164 -5.83 5.80 -4.39
N PRO A 165 -5.41 6.32 -5.55
CA PRO A 165 -5.97 7.55 -6.11
C PRO A 165 -7.46 7.39 -6.41
N ASN A 166 -8.22 8.47 -6.22
CA ASN A 166 -9.63 8.48 -6.57
C ASN A 166 -9.83 8.91 -8.03
N ARG A 167 -10.73 8.26 -8.78
CA ARG A 167 -11.06 8.62 -10.16
C ARG A 167 -11.96 9.85 -10.21
N THR A 168 -11.38 11.03 -10.04
CA THR A 168 -12.05 12.33 -10.12
C THR A 168 -11.35 13.26 -11.11
N GLY A 169 -12.07 14.29 -11.59
CA GLY A 169 -11.44 15.33 -12.41
C GLY A 169 -10.34 16.10 -11.68
N LYS A 170 -10.47 16.24 -10.35
CA LYS A 170 -9.46 16.90 -9.51
C LYS A 170 -8.18 16.07 -9.40
N SER A 171 -8.28 14.75 -9.21
CA SER A 171 -7.12 13.87 -9.20
C SER A 171 -6.43 13.80 -10.56
N LYS A 172 -7.20 13.75 -11.67
CA LYS A 172 -6.65 13.81 -13.03
C LYS A 172 -5.80 15.05 -13.24
N LEU A 173 -6.33 16.22 -12.85
CA LEU A 173 -5.60 17.47 -12.98
C LEU A 173 -4.35 17.50 -12.07
N ALA A 174 -4.48 17.13 -10.81
CA ALA A 174 -3.40 17.24 -9.83
C ALA A 174 -2.28 16.22 -10.07
N MET A 175 -2.61 14.95 -10.31
CA MET A 175 -1.62 13.88 -10.39
C MET A 175 -1.02 13.74 -11.80
N ILE A 176 -1.86 13.75 -12.84
CA ILE A 176 -1.39 13.52 -14.22
C ILE A 176 -0.92 14.82 -14.84
N THR A 177 -1.73 15.89 -14.79
CA THR A 177 -1.40 17.12 -15.50
C THR A 177 -0.34 17.95 -14.78
N VAL A 178 -0.43 18.06 -13.45
CA VAL A 178 0.48 18.90 -12.66
C VAL A 178 1.68 18.10 -12.16
N ALA A 179 1.49 17.01 -11.42
CA ALA A 179 2.60 16.30 -10.79
C ALA A 179 3.51 15.60 -11.82
N GLU A 180 2.94 14.88 -12.81
CA GLU A 180 3.73 14.29 -13.90
C GLU A 180 4.24 15.36 -14.88
N GLY A 181 3.43 16.40 -15.16
CA GLY A 181 3.81 17.49 -16.04
C GLY A 181 4.98 18.33 -15.54
N LEU A 182 5.09 18.54 -14.23
CA LEU A 182 6.18 19.24 -13.56
C LEU A 182 7.34 18.33 -13.15
N GLY A 183 7.26 17.01 -13.42
CA GLY A 183 8.29 16.05 -13.07
C GLY A 183 8.37 15.71 -11.57
N ALA A 184 7.32 16.03 -10.79
CA ALA A 184 7.23 15.64 -9.38
C ALA A 184 6.92 14.14 -9.20
N ILE A 185 6.38 13.51 -10.25
CA ILE A 185 6.14 12.08 -10.42
C ILE A 185 6.64 11.71 -11.83
N PRO A 186 7.28 10.56 -12.05
CA PRO A 186 7.69 10.12 -13.39
C PRO A 186 6.49 10.06 -14.34
N LYS A 187 6.69 10.49 -15.59
CA LYS A 187 5.64 10.47 -16.61
C LYS A 187 5.20 9.03 -16.90
N GLY A 188 3.87 8.84 -17.01
CA GLY A 188 3.27 7.54 -17.31
C GLY A 188 3.19 6.61 -16.09
N THR A 189 3.40 7.15 -14.88
CA THR A 189 3.20 6.37 -13.63
C THR A 189 1.73 6.05 -13.41
N HIS A 190 0.81 6.94 -13.84
CA HIS A 190 -0.61 6.76 -13.58
C HIS A 190 -1.44 6.74 -14.87
N ASP A 191 -2.33 5.76 -14.93
CA ASP A 191 -3.44 5.71 -15.90
C ASP A 191 -4.74 6.05 -15.16
N TRP A 192 -5.27 7.25 -15.39
CA TRP A 192 -6.46 7.74 -14.68
C TRP A 192 -7.69 6.83 -14.85
N ASP A 193 -7.81 6.14 -15.99
CA ASP A 193 -8.95 5.25 -16.26
C ASP A 193 -8.93 4.01 -15.36
N LYS A 194 -7.77 3.69 -14.77
CA LYS A 194 -7.59 2.58 -13.81
C LYS A 194 -7.80 2.98 -12.35
N PHE A 195 -7.93 4.28 -12.06
CA PHE A 195 -8.23 4.72 -10.70
C PHE A 195 -9.61 4.22 -10.27
N LEU A 196 -9.75 3.88 -9.00
CA LEU A 196 -10.99 3.38 -8.44
C LEU A 196 -11.64 4.43 -7.53
N THR A 197 -12.95 4.65 -7.70
CA THR A 197 -13.72 5.42 -6.74
C THR A 197 -14.00 4.57 -5.49
N PRO A 198 -14.29 5.19 -4.32
CA PRO A 198 -14.76 4.45 -3.15
C PRO A 198 -15.99 3.58 -3.44
N ASP A 199 -16.92 4.05 -4.28
CA ASP A 199 -18.13 3.32 -4.66
C ASP A 199 -17.83 2.09 -5.53
N GLU A 200 -16.73 2.08 -6.29
CA GLU A 200 -16.27 0.93 -7.06
C GLU A 200 -15.45 -0.05 -6.22
N LEU A 201 -14.64 0.45 -5.29
CA LEU A 201 -13.82 -0.40 -4.43
C LEU A 201 -14.64 -1.11 -3.35
N THR A 202 -15.68 -0.44 -2.81
CA THR A 202 -16.53 -0.99 -1.75
C THR A 202 -17.11 -2.36 -2.10
N PRO A 203 -17.82 -2.55 -3.23
CA PRO A 203 -18.38 -3.85 -3.57
C PRO A 203 -17.33 -4.95 -3.79
N LEU A 204 -16.10 -4.60 -4.20
CA LEU A 204 -15.00 -5.57 -4.33
C LEU A 204 -14.56 -6.09 -2.95
N LEU A 205 -14.44 -5.19 -1.97
CA LEU A 205 -14.12 -5.57 -0.59
C LEU A 205 -15.23 -6.41 0.03
N GLU A 206 -16.49 -6.02 -0.13
CA GLU A 206 -17.65 -6.76 0.40
C GLU A 206 -17.76 -8.14 -0.23
N ALA A 207 -17.55 -8.28 -1.56
CA ALA A 207 -17.55 -9.56 -2.26
C ALA A 207 -16.43 -10.50 -1.77
N ALA A 208 -15.31 -9.94 -1.28
CA ALA A 208 -14.23 -10.70 -0.64
C ALA A 208 -14.47 -10.99 0.85
N GLY A 209 -15.65 -10.72 1.39
CA GLY A 209 -16.00 -10.95 2.79
C GLY A 209 -15.39 -9.95 3.76
N LEU A 210 -15.09 -8.73 3.28
CA LEU A 210 -14.51 -7.66 4.09
C LEU A 210 -15.54 -6.55 4.35
N ARG A 211 -15.44 -5.96 5.53
CA ARG A 211 -16.25 -4.80 5.95
C ARG A 211 -15.32 -3.58 6.09
N ILE A 212 -15.70 -2.49 5.43
CA ILE A 212 -14.97 -1.23 5.52
C ILE A 212 -15.18 -0.57 6.89
N GLY A 213 -14.11 -0.04 7.46
CA GLY A 213 -14.10 0.72 8.69
C GLY A 213 -13.83 2.21 8.46
N MET A 214 -12.64 2.67 8.86
CA MET A 214 -12.23 4.07 8.70
C MET A 214 -11.94 4.38 7.22
N VAL A 215 -12.36 5.55 6.76
CA VAL A 215 -11.99 6.11 5.44
C VAL A 215 -11.54 7.54 5.63
N ARG A 216 -10.43 7.94 5.02
CA ARG A 216 -9.91 9.31 4.99
C ARG A 216 -9.30 9.63 3.64
N GLY A 217 -9.44 10.89 3.22
CA GLY A 217 -8.70 11.42 2.10
C GLY A 217 -7.29 11.82 2.48
N ILE A 218 -6.41 11.82 1.50
CA ILE A 218 -5.11 12.48 1.56
C ILE A 218 -5.19 13.69 0.65
N ALA A 219 -5.27 14.87 1.25
CA ALA A 219 -5.43 16.14 0.56
C ALA A 219 -4.16 16.98 0.66
N PHE A 220 -4.03 17.97 -0.20
CA PHE A 220 -2.95 18.97 -0.20
C PHE A 220 -3.51 20.37 0.05
N SER A 221 -2.84 21.12 0.92
CA SER A 221 -3.09 22.55 1.10
C SER A 221 -1.78 23.34 1.08
N ALA A 222 -1.84 24.59 0.62
CA ALA A 222 -0.65 25.46 0.53
C ALA A 222 0.00 25.74 1.90
N SER A 223 -0.81 25.77 2.97
CA SER A 223 -0.33 26.04 4.33
C SER A 223 0.07 24.79 5.13
N GLY A 224 -0.53 23.64 4.84
CA GLY A 224 -0.35 22.40 5.63
C GLY A 224 0.33 21.26 4.87
N GLY A 225 0.62 21.42 3.58
CA GLY A 225 1.12 20.32 2.75
C GLY A 225 0.12 19.17 2.63
N LEU A 226 0.63 17.96 2.52
CA LEU A 226 -0.18 16.74 2.51
C LEU A 226 -0.71 16.45 3.93
N HIS A 227 -1.99 16.15 4.04
CA HIS A 227 -2.66 15.86 5.32
C HIS A 227 -3.87 14.95 5.16
N LEU A 228 -4.28 14.30 6.26
CA LEU A 228 -5.54 13.56 6.31
C LEU A 228 -6.73 14.52 6.30
N SER A 229 -7.77 14.17 5.54
CA SER A 229 -8.95 15.01 5.30
C SER A 229 -10.20 14.14 5.14
N ASP A 230 -11.37 14.76 5.22
CA ASP A 230 -12.64 14.16 4.79
C ASP A 230 -12.87 14.33 3.26
N ASP A 231 -12.06 15.16 2.58
CA ASP A 231 -12.06 15.31 1.11
C ASP A 231 -11.34 14.13 0.46
N LEU A 232 -12.09 13.20 -0.11
CA LEU A 232 -11.58 12.01 -0.80
C LEU A 232 -11.16 12.27 -2.26
N SER A 233 -11.25 13.50 -2.75
CA SER A 233 -11.19 13.80 -4.18
C SER A 233 -9.84 13.57 -4.86
N LEU A 234 -8.73 13.48 -4.13
CA LEU A 234 -7.41 13.21 -4.71
C LEU A 234 -7.00 11.74 -4.55
N ASN A 235 -6.89 11.32 -3.32
CA ASN A 235 -6.45 10.01 -2.90
C ASN A 235 -7.17 9.65 -1.61
N TYR A 236 -7.39 8.38 -1.35
CA TYR A 236 -7.99 7.94 -0.11
C TYR A 236 -7.30 6.71 0.47
N ILE A 237 -7.38 6.59 1.78
CA ILE A 237 -6.88 5.47 2.57
C ILE A 237 -8.02 4.95 3.44
N LEU A 238 -8.15 3.64 3.52
CA LEU A 238 -9.21 3.00 4.27
C LEU A 238 -8.72 1.80 5.07
N THR A 239 -9.51 1.40 6.06
CA THR A 239 -9.37 0.12 6.75
C THR A 239 -10.48 -0.84 6.34
N ALA A 240 -10.17 -2.13 6.34
CA ALA A 240 -11.15 -3.21 6.24
C ALA A 240 -10.82 -4.33 7.22
N THR A 241 -11.85 -5.06 7.64
CA THR A 241 -11.74 -6.24 8.52
C THR A 241 -12.61 -7.35 7.97
N PRO A 242 -12.36 -8.63 8.30
CA PRO A 242 -13.32 -9.70 8.01
C PRO A 242 -14.72 -9.34 8.52
N ALA A 243 -15.77 -9.66 7.74
CA ALA A 243 -17.17 -9.30 8.01
C ALA A 243 -17.80 -10.16 9.13
#